data_5b24df4fdd00c936a28b07b457e60b67
#
_entry.id   5b24df4fdd00c936a28b07b457e60b67
#
_cell.length_a   1.000
_cell.length_b   1.000
_cell.length_c   1.000
_cell.angle_alpha   90.00
_cell.angle_beta   90.00
_cell.angle_gamma   90.00
#
_symmetry.space_group_name_H-M   'P 1'
#
loop_
_entity.id
_entity.type
_entity.pdbx_description
1 polymer ?
#
loop_
_entity_poly.entity_id
_entity_poly.type
_entity_poly.pdbx_seq_one_letter_code
_entity_poly.pdbx_strand_id
1 'polypeptide(L)'
;EATQQAMETGVDIIFQGALQVDQFIARPDFIVRVDTPSKLGSYSYEVKDSKLSRSAKADAVLQLMHYSEAISHTQGFLPQHAFLILGDKLEKKFDVKNYFFYFSNLKKRFRNFFVKSHDRTSLPLPLPCTHCEMCHWRKYCNDSWLEADHLVQVAGINKDQIIRFNQAGIQTMEGLANLSREAKVKDIGRATFLRLQQQAKLQVRSRAEGSKPLYELIMADEAGVRSQSDHLPDDHGLGKLPNPEAGDLFFDIEGD
;
A
#
# COMPACT_ATOMS: atom_id res chain seq x y z
N GLU A 1 -23.02 1.22 -23.80
CA GLU A 1 -24.31 1.09 -24.52
C GLU A 1 -24.85 -0.35 -24.42
N ALA A 2 -24.18 -1.38 -24.96
CA ALA A 2 -24.68 -2.77 -24.94
C ALA A 2 -25.02 -3.30 -23.53
N THR A 3 -24.16 -3.06 -22.53
CA THR A 3 -24.41 -3.48 -21.14
C THR A 3 -25.64 -2.77 -20.55
N GLN A 4 -25.78 -1.49 -20.79
CA GLN A 4 -26.92 -0.73 -20.31
C GLN A 4 -28.22 -1.23 -20.97
N GLN A 5 -28.20 -1.46 -22.28
CA GLN A 5 -29.33 -2.04 -22.98
C GLN A 5 -29.71 -3.43 -22.46
N ALA A 6 -28.72 -4.29 -22.17
CA ALA A 6 -28.96 -5.60 -21.55
C ALA A 6 -29.61 -5.48 -20.16
N MET A 7 -29.20 -4.50 -19.36
CA MET A 7 -29.85 -4.20 -18.07
C MET A 7 -31.29 -3.70 -18.26
N GLU A 8 -31.53 -2.82 -19.20
CA GLU A 8 -32.86 -2.27 -19.49
C GLU A 8 -33.84 -3.33 -20.03
N THR A 9 -33.34 -4.33 -20.75
CA THR A 9 -34.14 -5.45 -21.26
C THR A 9 -34.30 -6.61 -20.27
N GLY A 10 -33.67 -6.53 -19.09
CA GLY A 10 -33.84 -7.49 -18.00
C GLY A 10 -33.12 -8.82 -18.19
N VAL A 11 -31.95 -8.81 -18.87
CA VAL A 11 -31.12 -10.02 -19.03
C VAL A 11 -30.68 -10.53 -17.66
N ASP A 12 -30.86 -11.81 -17.38
CA ASP A 12 -30.61 -12.39 -16.04
C ASP A 12 -29.15 -12.32 -15.59
N ILE A 13 -28.20 -12.57 -16.50
CA ILE A 13 -26.76 -12.51 -16.22
C ILE A 13 -26.04 -11.84 -17.39
N ILE A 14 -25.30 -10.78 -17.09
CA ILE A 14 -24.46 -10.08 -18.06
C ILE A 14 -23.00 -10.38 -17.70
N PHE A 15 -22.29 -11.05 -18.61
CA PHE A 15 -20.89 -11.42 -18.44
C PHE A 15 -19.98 -10.32 -18.98
N GLN A 16 -18.96 -9.94 -18.19
CA GLN A 16 -17.97 -8.91 -18.52
C GLN A 16 -18.60 -7.59 -19.05
N GLY A 17 -19.66 -7.18 -18.39
CA GLY A 17 -20.31 -5.90 -18.73
C GLY A 17 -19.36 -4.72 -18.57
N ALA A 18 -19.54 -3.69 -19.41
CA ALA A 18 -18.79 -2.46 -19.32
C ALA A 18 -19.73 -1.28 -19.12
N LEU A 19 -19.52 -0.54 -18.04
CA LEU A 19 -20.26 0.67 -17.68
C LEU A 19 -19.30 1.82 -17.49
N GLN A 20 -19.67 2.99 -17.93
CA GLN A 20 -18.90 4.21 -17.73
C GLN A 20 -19.64 5.17 -16.81
N VAL A 21 -18.92 5.69 -15.81
CA VAL A 21 -19.41 6.72 -14.90
C VAL A 21 -18.36 7.82 -14.82
N ASP A 22 -18.70 8.98 -15.31
CA ASP A 22 -17.76 10.11 -15.50
C ASP A 22 -16.54 9.65 -16.34
N GLN A 23 -15.35 9.72 -15.72
CA GLN A 23 -14.07 9.34 -16.32
C GLN A 23 -13.65 7.90 -15.96
N PHE A 24 -14.48 7.16 -15.22
CA PHE A 24 -14.18 5.81 -14.76
C PHE A 24 -14.94 4.76 -15.56
N ILE A 25 -14.29 3.65 -15.82
CA ILE A 25 -14.88 2.48 -16.48
C ILE A 25 -14.95 1.34 -15.47
N ALA A 26 -16.12 0.76 -15.32
CA ALA A 26 -16.37 -0.42 -14.51
C ALA A 26 -16.55 -1.64 -15.42
N ARG A 27 -15.85 -2.72 -15.12
CA ARG A 27 -15.93 -4.00 -15.85
C ARG A 27 -16.04 -5.15 -14.88
N PRO A 28 -17.22 -5.35 -14.24
CA PRO A 28 -17.45 -6.51 -13.40
C PRO A 28 -17.47 -7.80 -14.23
N ASP A 29 -17.04 -8.91 -13.62
CA ASP A 29 -17.13 -10.21 -14.27
C ASP A 29 -18.58 -10.59 -14.55
N PHE A 30 -19.47 -10.35 -13.58
CA PHE A 30 -20.89 -10.64 -13.73
C PHE A 30 -21.73 -9.50 -13.14
N ILE A 31 -22.80 -9.14 -13.86
CA ILE A 31 -23.90 -8.32 -13.39
C ILE A 31 -25.13 -9.25 -13.36
N VAL A 32 -25.67 -9.50 -12.16
CA VAL A 32 -26.70 -10.51 -11.94
C VAL A 32 -28.01 -9.83 -11.54
N ARG A 33 -29.10 -10.19 -12.22
CA ARG A 33 -30.44 -9.71 -11.91
C ARG A 33 -30.93 -10.24 -10.57
N VAL A 34 -31.61 -9.38 -9.83
CA VAL A 34 -32.28 -9.71 -8.56
C VAL A 34 -33.69 -9.12 -8.54
N ASP A 35 -34.60 -9.77 -7.79
CA ASP A 35 -36.03 -9.39 -7.72
C ASP A 35 -36.27 -8.23 -6.73
N THR A 36 -35.49 -7.15 -6.91
CA THR A 36 -35.63 -5.90 -6.14
C THR A 36 -36.06 -4.80 -7.09
N PRO A 37 -37.20 -4.15 -6.88
CA PRO A 37 -37.69 -3.09 -7.78
C PRO A 37 -36.70 -1.93 -7.91
N SER A 38 -36.62 -1.37 -9.13
CA SER A 38 -35.71 -0.26 -9.45
C SER A 38 -36.33 0.64 -10.53
N LYS A 39 -35.55 1.60 -11.04
CA LYS A 39 -35.93 2.35 -12.25
C LYS A 39 -36.11 1.46 -13.49
N LEU A 40 -35.55 0.25 -13.48
CA LEU A 40 -35.65 -0.71 -14.58
C LEU A 40 -36.98 -1.51 -14.57
N GLY A 41 -37.73 -1.46 -13.47
CA GLY A 41 -39.00 -2.20 -13.28
C GLY A 41 -39.02 -2.98 -11.98
N SER A 42 -39.58 -4.21 -12.01
CA SER A 42 -39.68 -5.09 -10.85
C SER A 42 -38.36 -5.77 -10.43
N TYR A 43 -37.26 -5.42 -11.04
CA TYR A 43 -35.94 -5.98 -10.83
C TYR A 43 -34.84 -4.93 -10.72
N SER A 44 -33.68 -5.36 -10.28
CA SER A 44 -32.41 -4.60 -10.26
C SER A 44 -31.25 -5.56 -10.48
N TYR A 45 -30.02 -5.06 -10.27
CA TYR A 45 -28.80 -5.83 -10.46
C TYR A 45 -27.85 -5.71 -9.27
N GLU A 46 -27.14 -6.78 -9.03
CA GLU A 46 -25.99 -6.85 -8.13
C GLU A 46 -24.75 -7.31 -8.90
N VAL A 47 -23.56 -6.98 -8.41
CA VAL A 47 -22.30 -7.33 -9.07
C VAL A 47 -21.63 -8.50 -8.40
N LYS A 48 -21.04 -9.39 -9.21
CA LYS A 48 -20.15 -10.44 -8.75
C LYS A 48 -18.83 -10.35 -9.51
N ASP A 49 -17.74 -10.56 -8.79
CA ASP A 49 -16.39 -10.52 -9.35
C ASP A 49 -15.57 -11.71 -8.85
N SER A 50 -14.70 -12.26 -9.68
CA SER A 50 -13.93 -13.46 -9.38
C SER A 50 -12.48 -13.11 -9.04
N LYS A 51 -11.90 -13.81 -8.05
CA LYS A 51 -10.51 -13.64 -7.62
C LYS A 51 -9.86 -14.99 -7.36
N LEU A 52 -8.66 -15.19 -7.85
CA LEU A 52 -7.90 -16.42 -7.59
C LEU A 52 -7.48 -16.56 -6.11
N SER A 53 -7.43 -15.47 -5.36
CA SER A 53 -7.10 -15.51 -3.92
C SER A 53 -8.17 -16.26 -3.12
N ARG A 54 -7.76 -16.98 -2.08
CA ARG A 54 -8.65 -17.68 -1.13
C ARG A 54 -9.23 -16.75 -0.05
N SER A 55 -8.83 -15.50 -0.03
CA SER A 55 -9.34 -14.50 0.92
C SER A 55 -9.66 -13.19 0.21
N ALA A 56 -10.69 -12.50 0.70
CA ALA A 56 -11.06 -11.19 0.18
C ALA A 56 -10.04 -10.15 0.64
N LYS A 57 -9.42 -9.46 -0.31
CA LYS A 57 -8.52 -8.34 -0.07
C LYS A 57 -9.26 -7.01 -0.14
N ALA A 58 -8.74 -5.98 0.52
CA ALA A 58 -9.38 -4.67 0.59
C ALA A 58 -9.55 -4.01 -0.79
N ASP A 59 -8.59 -4.18 -1.70
CA ASP A 59 -8.65 -3.70 -3.07
C ASP A 59 -9.80 -4.32 -3.87
N ALA A 60 -10.05 -5.63 -3.71
CA ALA A 60 -11.17 -6.32 -4.33
C ALA A 60 -12.53 -5.82 -3.81
N VAL A 61 -12.62 -5.51 -2.51
CA VAL A 61 -13.85 -4.91 -1.95
C VAL A 61 -14.08 -3.50 -2.49
N LEU A 62 -13.03 -2.68 -2.62
CA LEU A 62 -13.12 -1.35 -3.23
C LEU A 62 -13.53 -1.43 -4.71
N GLN A 63 -13.04 -2.44 -5.44
CA GLN A 63 -13.43 -2.70 -6.82
C GLN A 63 -14.93 -3.03 -6.92
N LEU A 64 -15.47 -3.85 -6.00
CA LEU A 64 -16.91 -4.11 -5.93
C LEU A 64 -17.70 -2.82 -5.67
N MET A 65 -17.23 -1.91 -4.83
CA MET A 65 -17.90 -0.63 -4.57
C MET A 65 -17.93 0.24 -5.82
N HIS A 66 -16.85 0.24 -6.61
CA HIS A 66 -16.81 0.94 -7.89
C HIS A 66 -17.82 0.36 -8.89
N TYR A 67 -17.95 -0.96 -8.97
CA TYR A 67 -18.92 -1.63 -9.81
C TYR A 67 -20.36 -1.37 -9.35
N SER A 68 -20.59 -1.40 -8.04
CA SER A 68 -21.90 -1.11 -7.44
C SER A 68 -22.33 0.33 -7.71
N GLU A 69 -21.41 1.30 -7.65
CA GLU A 69 -21.67 2.67 -8.05
C GLU A 69 -22.05 2.74 -9.54
N ALA A 70 -21.33 2.02 -10.42
CA ALA A 70 -21.57 2.06 -11.84
C ALA A 70 -22.98 1.56 -12.23
N ILE A 71 -23.42 0.42 -11.67
CA ILE A 71 -24.78 -0.08 -11.93
C ILE A 71 -25.85 0.81 -11.30
N SER A 72 -25.55 1.51 -10.20
CA SER A 72 -26.51 2.40 -9.54
C SER A 72 -26.98 3.54 -10.42
N HIS A 73 -26.13 4.03 -11.32
CA HIS A 73 -26.50 5.08 -12.27
C HIS A 73 -27.60 4.63 -13.24
N THR A 74 -27.59 3.36 -13.64
CA THR A 74 -28.60 2.80 -14.54
C THR A 74 -29.89 2.44 -13.77
N GLN A 75 -29.79 1.80 -12.61
CA GLN A 75 -30.93 1.31 -11.85
C GLN A 75 -31.50 2.31 -10.84
N GLY A 76 -30.81 3.42 -10.57
CA GLY A 76 -31.28 4.54 -9.75
C GLY A 76 -31.05 4.45 -8.27
N PHE A 77 -30.44 3.38 -7.77
CA PHE A 77 -30.02 3.22 -6.37
C PHE A 77 -28.82 2.26 -6.25
N LEU A 78 -28.08 2.36 -5.14
CA LEU A 78 -26.99 1.42 -4.83
C LEU A 78 -27.55 0.02 -4.55
N PRO A 79 -26.97 -1.04 -5.13
CA PRO A 79 -27.34 -2.41 -4.79
C PRO A 79 -27.12 -2.67 -3.31
N GLN A 80 -27.91 -3.58 -2.75
CA GLN A 80 -27.77 -3.94 -1.34
C GLN A 80 -26.49 -4.74 -1.09
N HIS A 81 -26.15 -5.65 -2.01
CA HIS A 81 -25.02 -6.54 -1.88
C HIS A 81 -24.13 -6.51 -3.12
N ALA A 82 -22.89 -6.95 -2.92
CA ALA A 82 -21.93 -7.27 -3.95
C ALA A 82 -21.16 -8.52 -3.51
N PHE A 83 -20.61 -9.29 -4.45
CA PHE A 83 -20.07 -10.62 -4.16
C PHE A 83 -18.68 -10.82 -4.75
N LEU A 84 -17.80 -11.50 -4.00
CA LEU A 84 -16.56 -12.07 -4.52
C LEU A 84 -16.67 -13.59 -4.60
N ILE A 85 -16.34 -14.14 -5.75
CA ILE A 85 -16.14 -15.58 -5.96
C ILE A 85 -14.64 -15.83 -5.80
N LEU A 86 -14.26 -16.52 -4.73
CA LEU A 86 -12.86 -16.75 -4.36
C LEU A 86 -12.27 -17.98 -5.08
N GLY A 87 -10.96 -18.16 -5.02
CA GLY A 87 -10.26 -19.26 -5.68
C GLY A 87 -10.63 -20.65 -5.18
N ASP A 88 -11.20 -20.77 -3.98
CA ASP A 88 -11.81 -21.98 -3.43
C ASP A 88 -13.28 -22.17 -3.83
N LYS A 89 -13.77 -21.33 -4.75
CA LYS A 89 -15.16 -21.27 -5.25
C LYS A 89 -16.20 -20.83 -4.21
N LEU A 90 -15.78 -20.34 -3.04
CA LEU A 90 -16.69 -19.77 -2.07
C LEU A 90 -17.15 -18.37 -2.52
N GLU A 91 -18.45 -18.14 -2.45
CA GLU A 91 -19.03 -16.83 -2.69
C GLU A 91 -19.09 -16.05 -1.37
N LYS A 92 -18.42 -14.91 -1.31
CA LYS A 92 -18.41 -14.01 -0.15
C LYS A 92 -19.24 -12.78 -0.43
N LYS A 93 -20.28 -12.60 0.38
CA LYS A 93 -21.22 -11.48 0.31
C LYS A 93 -20.71 -10.27 1.08
N PHE A 94 -20.90 -9.06 0.54
CA PHE A 94 -20.59 -7.77 1.13
C PHE A 94 -21.81 -6.86 1.08
N ASP A 95 -22.20 -6.29 2.21
CA ASP A 95 -23.20 -5.23 2.27
C ASP A 95 -22.58 -3.92 1.78
N VAL A 96 -23.02 -3.42 0.65
CA VAL A 96 -22.42 -2.25 -0.03
C VAL A 96 -22.39 -1.03 0.88
N LYS A 97 -23.45 -0.77 1.65
CA LYS A 97 -23.55 0.37 2.57
C LYS A 97 -22.41 0.47 3.58
N ASN A 98 -21.83 -0.67 4.00
CA ASN A 98 -20.79 -0.72 5.01
C ASN A 98 -19.43 -0.21 4.50
N TYR A 99 -19.21 -0.23 3.18
CA TYR A 99 -17.93 0.12 2.54
C TYR A 99 -18.02 1.36 1.64
N PHE A 100 -19.22 1.71 1.20
CA PHE A 100 -19.42 2.72 0.17
C PHE A 100 -19.00 4.12 0.59
N PHE A 101 -19.18 4.48 1.87
CA PHE A 101 -18.73 5.77 2.38
C PHE A 101 -17.20 5.92 2.30
N TYR A 102 -16.46 4.88 2.71
CA TYR A 102 -15.01 4.87 2.60
C TYR A 102 -14.55 4.95 1.15
N PHE A 103 -15.15 4.14 0.27
CA PHE A 103 -14.90 4.17 -1.17
C PHE A 103 -15.13 5.56 -1.76
N SER A 104 -16.24 6.20 -1.47
CA SER A 104 -16.60 7.53 -1.99
C SER A 104 -15.57 8.60 -1.57
N ASN A 105 -15.10 8.56 -0.32
CA ASN A 105 -14.04 9.45 0.15
C ASN A 105 -12.72 9.19 -0.57
N LEU A 106 -12.35 7.92 -0.77
CA LEU A 106 -11.14 7.54 -1.48
C LEU A 106 -11.21 8.03 -2.95
N LYS A 107 -12.32 7.79 -3.63
CA LYS A 107 -12.57 8.27 -5.01
C LYS A 107 -12.48 9.79 -5.12
N LYS A 108 -13.06 10.52 -4.15
CA LYS A 108 -12.98 11.98 -4.08
C LYS A 108 -11.53 12.46 -3.93
N ARG A 109 -10.76 11.83 -3.06
CA ARG A 109 -9.32 12.13 -2.88
C ARG A 109 -8.53 11.87 -4.16
N PHE A 110 -8.78 10.74 -4.83
CA PHE A 110 -8.16 10.40 -6.10
C PHE A 110 -8.49 11.43 -7.19
N ARG A 111 -9.77 11.81 -7.35
CA ARG A 111 -10.17 12.85 -8.31
C ARG A 111 -9.48 14.18 -8.03
N ASN A 112 -9.43 14.62 -6.78
CA ASN A 112 -8.76 15.86 -6.40
C ASN A 112 -7.26 15.81 -6.71
N PHE A 113 -6.61 14.67 -6.46
CA PHE A 113 -5.21 14.46 -6.82
C PHE A 113 -5.04 14.54 -8.35
N PHE A 114 -5.87 13.84 -9.11
CA PHE A 114 -5.81 13.82 -10.57
C PHE A 114 -6.01 15.22 -11.18
N VAL A 115 -6.98 15.99 -10.70
CA VAL A 115 -7.21 17.38 -11.15
C VAL A 115 -5.98 18.25 -10.86
N LYS A 116 -5.41 18.16 -9.67
CA LYS A 116 -4.21 18.92 -9.30
C LYS A 116 -2.97 18.49 -10.10
N SER A 117 -2.88 17.23 -10.49
CA SER A 117 -1.75 16.71 -11.26
C SER A 117 -1.74 17.11 -12.73
N HIS A 118 -2.80 17.69 -13.25
CA HIS A 118 -2.81 18.29 -14.60
C HIS A 118 -1.89 19.50 -14.70
N ASP A 119 -1.66 20.20 -13.60
CA ASP A 119 -0.60 21.21 -13.50
C ASP A 119 0.73 20.52 -13.20
N ARG A 120 1.49 20.20 -14.25
CA ARG A 120 2.78 19.49 -14.19
C ARG A 120 3.85 20.20 -13.36
N THR A 121 3.60 21.44 -12.92
CA THR A 121 4.58 22.25 -12.15
C THR A 121 4.64 21.86 -10.67
N SER A 122 3.69 21.09 -10.16
CA SER A 122 3.57 20.78 -8.72
C SER A 122 3.37 19.29 -8.41
N LEU A 123 3.81 18.38 -9.28
CA LEU A 123 3.74 16.95 -8.99
C LEU A 123 4.63 16.60 -7.80
N PRO A 124 4.10 15.98 -6.75
CA PRO A 124 4.95 15.49 -5.66
C PRO A 124 5.86 14.37 -6.17
N LEU A 125 7.07 14.29 -5.61
CA LEU A 125 7.94 13.15 -5.89
C LEU A 125 7.20 11.85 -5.55
N PRO A 126 7.30 10.82 -6.41
CA PRO A 126 6.63 9.56 -6.17
C PRO A 126 7.16 8.91 -4.88
N LEU A 127 6.29 8.19 -4.17
CA LEU A 127 6.68 7.36 -3.04
C LEU A 127 6.64 5.88 -3.42
N PRO A 128 7.56 5.05 -2.91
CA PRO A 128 7.59 3.63 -3.23
C PRO A 128 6.33 2.92 -2.73
N CYS A 129 5.91 1.92 -3.49
CA CYS A 129 4.82 1.02 -3.15
C CYS A 129 5.13 -0.40 -3.66
N THR A 130 4.35 -1.38 -3.24
CA THR A 130 4.53 -2.80 -3.63
C THR A 130 4.46 -3.02 -5.15
N HIS A 131 3.80 -2.14 -5.90
CA HIS A 131 3.71 -2.24 -7.36
C HIS A 131 4.99 -1.79 -8.08
N CYS A 132 5.92 -1.13 -7.39
CA CYS A 132 7.15 -0.59 -8.03
C CYS A 132 8.02 -1.66 -8.68
N GLU A 133 7.98 -2.91 -8.21
CA GLU A 133 8.79 -4.00 -8.76
C GLU A 133 8.46 -4.30 -10.22
N MET A 134 7.20 -4.19 -10.63
CA MET A 134 6.72 -4.40 -11.99
C MET A 134 6.33 -3.11 -12.73
N CYS A 135 6.61 -1.95 -12.15
CA CYS A 135 6.19 -0.66 -12.69
C CYS A 135 7.14 -0.19 -13.81
N HIS A 136 6.58 0.18 -14.95
CA HIS A 136 7.36 0.72 -16.08
C HIS A 136 8.09 2.05 -15.75
N TRP A 137 7.62 2.79 -14.75
CA TRP A 137 8.22 4.04 -14.29
C TRP A 137 9.31 3.86 -13.23
N ARG A 138 9.63 2.61 -12.84
CA ARG A 138 10.60 2.32 -11.78
C ARG A 138 11.93 3.03 -11.98
N LYS A 139 12.47 2.95 -13.19
CA LYS A 139 13.75 3.60 -13.51
C LYS A 139 13.67 5.12 -13.33
N TYR A 140 12.64 5.74 -13.89
CA TYR A 140 12.41 7.19 -13.75
C TYR A 140 12.29 7.61 -12.28
N CYS A 141 11.52 6.88 -11.48
CA CYS A 141 11.37 7.18 -10.06
C CYS A 141 12.70 7.05 -9.31
N ASN A 142 13.47 5.99 -9.57
CA ASN A 142 14.78 5.78 -8.94
C ASN A 142 15.76 6.91 -9.29
N ASP A 143 15.84 7.30 -10.56
CA ASP A 143 16.70 8.39 -11.01
C ASP A 143 16.31 9.72 -10.34
N SER A 144 15.00 10.02 -10.29
CA SER A 144 14.47 11.22 -9.63
C SER A 144 14.74 11.23 -8.11
N TRP A 145 14.66 10.09 -7.45
CA TRP A 145 14.98 9.99 -6.02
C TRP A 145 16.47 10.18 -5.76
N LEU A 146 17.31 9.67 -6.66
CA LEU A 146 18.77 9.82 -6.57
C LEU A 146 19.16 11.29 -6.75
N GLU A 147 18.63 11.94 -7.78
CA GLU A 147 18.89 13.34 -8.09
C GLU A 147 18.44 14.28 -6.95
N ALA A 148 17.28 14.00 -6.36
CA ALA A 148 16.73 14.79 -5.25
C ALA A 148 17.35 14.43 -3.88
N ASP A 149 18.31 13.54 -3.78
CA ASP A 149 18.79 12.97 -2.51
C ASP A 149 17.64 12.56 -1.57
N HIS A 150 16.58 11.98 -2.15
CA HIS A 150 15.34 11.77 -1.43
C HIS A 150 15.48 10.76 -0.30
N LEU A 151 14.74 10.96 0.80
CA LEU A 151 14.73 10.09 2.00
C LEU A 151 14.47 8.61 1.71
N VAL A 152 13.79 8.28 0.60
CA VAL A 152 13.55 6.88 0.21
C VAL A 152 14.81 6.04 0.09
N GLN A 153 15.95 6.68 -0.11
CA GLN A 153 17.25 6.02 -0.24
C GLN A 153 17.84 5.55 1.09
N VAL A 154 17.31 6.05 2.21
CA VAL A 154 17.75 5.61 3.54
C VAL A 154 17.30 4.16 3.77
N ALA A 155 18.25 3.26 3.92
CA ALA A 155 17.94 1.84 4.11
C ALA A 155 17.07 1.62 5.36
N GLY A 156 16.01 0.83 5.19
CA GLY A 156 15.07 0.51 6.25
C GLY A 156 14.08 1.62 6.63
N ILE A 157 14.00 2.71 5.84
CA ILE A 157 12.95 3.71 6.00
C ILE A 157 11.66 3.22 5.32
N ASN A 158 10.52 3.54 5.92
CA ASN A 158 9.22 3.25 5.33
C ASN A 158 8.47 4.52 4.90
N LYS A 159 7.40 4.34 4.14
CA LYS A 159 6.59 5.42 3.59
C LYS A 159 6.06 6.39 4.65
N ASP A 160 5.57 5.87 5.77
CA ASP A 160 5.00 6.72 6.84
C ASP A 160 6.08 7.56 7.52
N GLN A 161 7.27 7.00 7.69
CA GLN A 161 8.42 7.73 8.22
C GLN A 161 8.86 8.84 7.27
N ILE A 162 8.91 8.59 5.96
CA ILE A 162 9.20 9.62 4.95
C ILE A 162 8.20 10.78 5.06
N ILE A 163 6.91 10.46 5.15
CA ILE A 163 5.85 11.49 5.29
C ILE A 163 6.08 12.33 6.55
N ARG A 164 6.39 11.70 7.70
CA ARG A 164 6.63 12.41 8.97
C ARG A 164 7.88 13.26 8.93
N PHE A 165 8.97 12.79 8.33
CA PHE A 165 10.17 13.58 8.11
C PHE A 165 9.90 14.79 7.22
N ASN A 166 9.20 14.60 6.11
CA ASN A 166 8.82 15.70 5.21
C ASN A 166 7.95 16.75 5.92
N GLN A 167 7.00 16.33 6.77
CA GLN A 167 6.19 17.24 7.59
C GLN A 167 7.03 18.02 8.60
N ALA A 168 8.16 17.47 9.04
CA ALA A 168 9.13 18.15 9.90
C ALA A 168 10.17 18.99 9.12
N GLY A 169 10.02 19.13 7.79
CA GLY A 169 10.93 19.89 6.93
C GLY A 169 12.20 19.13 6.52
N ILE A 170 12.28 17.84 6.79
CA ILE A 170 13.43 16.98 6.46
C ILE A 170 13.08 16.20 5.20
N GLN A 171 13.66 16.57 4.06
CA GLN A 171 13.28 16.02 2.75
C GLN A 171 14.38 15.15 2.11
N THR A 172 15.64 15.29 2.56
CA THR A 172 16.79 14.64 1.94
C THR A 172 17.49 13.70 2.91
N MET A 173 18.22 12.72 2.37
CA MET A 173 19.03 11.80 3.16
C MET A 173 20.16 12.55 3.87
N GLU A 174 20.82 13.48 3.19
CA GLU A 174 21.85 14.31 3.80
C GLU A 174 21.28 15.19 4.91
N GLY A 175 20.08 15.77 4.71
CA GLY A 175 19.37 16.54 5.74
C GLY A 175 19.12 15.72 6.99
N LEU A 176 18.68 14.45 6.84
CA LEU A 176 18.50 13.54 7.98
C LEU A 176 19.83 13.18 8.65
N ALA A 177 20.89 12.92 7.86
CA ALA A 177 22.22 12.61 8.37
C ALA A 177 22.79 13.73 9.25
N ASN A 178 22.57 14.98 8.87
CA ASN A 178 23.14 16.16 9.54
C ASN A 178 22.33 16.68 10.73
N LEU A 179 21.17 16.07 11.05
CA LEU A 179 20.40 16.48 12.23
C LEU A 179 21.19 16.24 13.53
N SER A 180 20.88 17.04 14.55
CA SER A 180 21.34 16.75 15.91
C SER A 180 20.76 15.41 16.40
N ARG A 181 21.55 14.66 17.19
CA ARG A 181 21.06 13.43 17.83
C ARG A 181 19.89 13.70 18.77
N GLU A 182 19.76 14.89 19.32
CA GLU A 182 18.68 15.32 20.23
C GLU A 182 17.40 15.75 19.49
N ALA A 183 17.45 15.87 18.15
CA ALA A 183 16.28 16.26 17.35
C ALA A 183 15.10 15.29 17.60
N LYS A 184 13.91 15.87 17.65
CA LYS A 184 12.67 15.12 17.84
C LYS A 184 11.77 15.33 16.62
N VAL A 185 11.27 14.26 16.06
CA VAL A 185 10.29 14.28 14.97
C VAL A 185 8.99 13.69 15.50
N LYS A 186 7.90 14.40 15.29
CA LYS A 186 6.58 13.96 15.77
C LYS A 186 6.26 12.57 15.24
N ASP A 187 5.76 11.71 16.10
CA ASP A 187 5.35 10.33 15.79
C ASP A 187 6.47 9.41 15.27
N ILE A 188 7.73 9.77 15.48
CA ILE A 188 8.89 8.90 15.27
C ILE A 188 9.56 8.63 16.63
N GLY A 189 9.57 7.37 17.03
CA GLY A 189 10.20 6.94 18.28
C GLY A 189 11.71 7.17 18.27
N ARG A 190 12.29 7.46 19.43
CA ARG A 190 13.70 7.81 19.60
C ARG A 190 14.67 6.78 18.98
N ALA A 191 14.47 5.51 19.26
CA ALA A 191 15.31 4.43 18.73
C ALA A 191 15.25 4.37 17.20
N THR A 192 14.04 4.50 16.63
CA THR A 192 13.83 4.54 15.17
C THR A 192 14.53 5.75 14.53
N PHE A 193 14.41 6.93 15.16
CA PHE A 193 15.08 8.15 14.68
C PHE A 193 16.60 7.95 14.62
N LEU A 194 17.21 7.50 15.73
CA LEU A 194 18.66 7.30 15.80
C LEU A 194 19.16 6.26 14.79
N ARG A 195 18.45 5.16 14.64
CA ARG A 195 18.79 4.12 13.66
C ARG A 195 18.76 4.66 12.23
N LEU A 196 17.71 5.38 11.85
CA LEU A 196 17.58 5.94 10.50
C LEU A 196 18.60 7.06 10.25
N GLN A 197 18.88 7.89 11.25
CA GLN A 197 19.92 8.94 11.16
C GLN A 197 21.32 8.34 10.98
N GLN A 198 21.66 7.31 11.76
CA GLN A 198 22.95 6.62 11.63
C GLN A 198 23.08 5.95 10.27
N GLN A 199 22.02 5.30 9.81
CA GLN A 199 21.99 4.71 8.47
C GLN A 199 22.19 5.76 7.37
N ALA A 200 21.53 6.91 7.46
CA ALA A 200 21.72 8.02 6.54
C ALA A 200 23.17 8.54 6.56
N LYS A 201 23.77 8.70 7.75
CA LYS A 201 25.20 9.11 7.88
C LYS A 201 26.13 8.14 7.18
N LEU A 202 25.97 6.83 7.39
CA LEU A 202 26.81 5.82 6.74
C LEU A 202 26.66 5.85 5.22
N GLN A 203 25.44 6.00 4.71
CA GLN A 203 25.19 6.05 3.28
C GLN A 203 25.75 7.33 2.63
N VAL A 204 25.64 8.49 3.28
CA VAL A 204 26.24 9.75 2.81
C VAL A 204 27.76 9.62 2.77
N ARG A 205 28.38 9.09 3.82
CA ARG A 205 29.85 8.85 3.86
C ARG A 205 30.27 7.85 2.77
N SER A 206 29.55 6.75 2.62
CA SER A 206 29.81 5.74 1.57
C SER A 206 29.82 6.36 0.18
N ARG A 207 28.88 7.25 -0.12
CA ARG A 207 28.88 7.99 -1.41
C ARG A 207 30.10 8.88 -1.58
N ALA A 208 30.49 9.62 -0.55
CA ALA A 208 31.67 10.48 -0.58
C ALA A 208 32.98 9.68 -0.79
N GLU A 209 33.04 8.45 -0.31
CA GLU A 209 34.18 7.54 -0.41
C GLU A 209 34.14 6.62 -1.65
N GLY A 210 33.38 6.98 -2.69
CA GLY A 210 33.28 6.22 -3.94
C GLY A 210 32.35 5.01 -3.86
N SER A 211 31.30 5.11 -3.06
CA SER A 211 30.23 4.09 -2.89
C SER A 211 30.73 2.75 -2.32
N LYS A 212 31.79 2.76 -1.53
CA LYS A 212 32.23 1.59 -0.79
C LYS A 212 31.28 1.30 0.36
N PRO A 213 30.91 0.03 0.60
CA PRO A 213 30.09 -0.33 1.75
C PRO A 213 30.81 0.04 3.05
N LEU A 214 30.19 0.90 3.85
CA LEU A 214 30.64 1.23 5.20
C LEU A 214 29.76 0.55 6.22
N TYR A 215 30.34 0.14 7.34
CA TYR A 215 29.61 -0.40 8.48
C TYR A 215 30.16 0.17 9.78
N GLU A 216 29.31 0.24 10.79
CA GLU A 216 29.68 0.57 12.15
C GLU A 216 29.14 -0.52 13.09
N LEU A 217 29.96 -0.98 14.03
CA LEU A 217 29.51 -1.90 15.06
C LEU A 217 28.68 -1.11 16.08
N ILE A 218 27.45 -1.56 16.33
CA ILE A 218 26.62 -0.99 17.38
C ILE A 218 27.06 -1.65 18.68
N MET A 219 27.77 -0.90 19.52
CA MET A 219 28.20 -1.37 20.82
C MET A 219 27.01 -1.47 21.78
N ALA A 220 27.05 -2.41 22.70
CA ALA A 220 25.96 -2.66 23.67
C ALA A 220 25.55 -1.42 24.45
N ASP A 221 26.49 -0.53 24.77
CA ASP A 221 26.24 0.71 25.50
C ASP A 221 25.43 1.75 24.69
N GLU A 222 25.60 1.79 23.38
CA GLU A 222 24.86 2.69 22.48
C GLU A 222 23.43 2.21 22.21
N ALA A 223 23.19 0.91 22.34
CA ALA A 223 21.85 0.32 22.27
C ALA A 223 21.00 0.59 23.53
N GLY A 224 21.57 1.27 24.53
CA GLY A 224 20.89 1.58 25.80
C GLY A 224 20.95 0.45 26.80
N VAL A 225 21.78 -0.56 26.56
CA VAL A 225 21.98 -1.72 27.43
C VAL A 225 23.29 -1.51 28.18
N ARG A 226 23.24 -1.14 29.44
CA ARG A 226 24.40 -1.12 30.33
C ARG A 226 24.74 -2.55 30.71
N SER A 227 25.76 -3.13 30.09
CA SER A 227 26.34 -4.37 30.53
C SER A 227 27.74 -4.08 31.13
N GLN A 228 27.95 -4.46 32.39
CA GLN A 228 29.28 -4.48 33.03
C GLN A 228 30.01 -5.81 32.78
N SER A 229 29.55 -6.64 31.89
CA SER A 229 30.12 -7.95 31.55
C SER A 229 30.50 -8.00 30.07
N ASP A 230 31.61 -8.69 29.77
CA ASP A 230 32.10 -8.95 28.41
C ASP A 230 31.17 -9.84 27.55
N HIS A 231 29.95 -10.13 28.03
CA HIS A 231 28.94 -10.89 27.33
C HIS A 231 27.86 -9.94 26.77
N LEU A 232 27.46 -10.15 25.52
CA LEU A 232 26.27 -9.54 24.94
C LEU A 232 25.07 -9.86 25.84
N PRO A 233 24.17 -8.87 26.10
CA PRO A 233 22.96 -9.14 26.85
C PRO A 233 22.14 -10.25 26.18
N ASP A 234 21.60 -11.16 26.98
CA ASP A 234 20.81 -12.32 26.50
C ASP A 234 19.62 -11.99 25.62
N ASP A 235 19.24 -10.71 25.56
CA ASP A 235 18.08 -10.22 24.80
C ASP A 235 18.44 -9.53 23.47
N HIS A 236 19.73 -9.49 23.06
CA HIS A 236 20.17 -8.80 21.83
C HIS A 236 21.06 -9.67 20.94
N GLY A 237 20.79 -9.63 19.63
CA GLY A 237 21.61 -10.30 18.61
C GLY A 237 21.79 -11.80 18.89
N LEU A 238 23.02 -12.26 18.88
CA LEU A 238 23.37 -13.67 19.15
C LEU A 238 23.09 -14.10 20.60
N GLY A 239 22.98 -13.16 21.56
CA GLY A 239 22.56 -13.45 22.93
C GLY A 239 21.10 -13.93 23.03
N LYS A 240 20.27 -13.78 21.98
CA LYS A 240 18.92 -14.36 21.91
C LYS A 240 18.91 -15.86 21.56
N LEU A 241 20.01 -16.38 21.10
CA LEU A 241 20.07 -17.81 20.82
C LEU A 241 20.02 -18.59 22.13
N PRO A 242 19.24 -19.66 22.19
CA PRO A 242 19.27 -20.56 23.34
C PRO A 242 20.68 -21.16 23.49
N ASN A 243 21.01 -21.59 24.69
CA ASN A 243 22.26 -22.31 24.90
C ASN A 243 22.30 -23.53 24.00
N PRO A 244 23.45 -23.82 23.33
CA PRO A 244 23.56 -24.99 22.45
C PRO A 244 23.33 -26.28 23.21
N GLU A 245 22.51 -27.17 22.67
CA GLU A 245 22.22 -28.50 23.21
C GLU A 245 22.57 -29.57 22.19
N ALA A 246 22.85 -30.79 22.68
CA ALA A 246 23.26 -31.91 21.84
C ALA A 246 22.20 -32.38 20.81
N GLY A 247 20.98 -31.92 20.95
CA GLY A 247 19.85 -32.20 20.05
C GLY A 247 19.49 -31.08 19.09
N ASP A 248 20.27 -30.01 19.04
CA ASP A 248 19.98 -28.87 18.18
C ASP A 248 19.99 -29.28 16.69
N LEU A 249 18.93 -28.88 15.99
CA LEU A 249 18.79 -29.04 14.55
C LEU A 249 18.86 -27.67 13.86
N PHE A 250 19.75 -27.55 12.87
CA PHE A 250 19.91 -26.35 12.06
C PHE A 250 19.12 -26.53 10.76
N PHE A 251 18.16 -25.63 10.54
CA PHE A 251 17.38 -25.58 9.31
C PHE A 251 17.75 -24.35 8.51
N ASP A 252 18.05 -24.56 7.24
CA ASP A 252 18.07 -23.51 6.24
C ASP A 252 16.87 -23.73 5.30
N ILE A 253 16.01 -22.72 5.18
CA ILE A 253 14.87 -22.76 4.26
C ILE A 253 15.15 -21.77 3.15
N GLU A 254 15.68 -22.29 2.05
CA GLU A 254 15.80 -21.54 0.82
C GLU A 254 14.46 -21.60 0.08
N GLY A 255 13.88 -20.43 -0.20
CA GLY A 255 12.69 -20.31 -1.07
C GLY A 255 13.14 -20.00 -2.49
N ASP A 256 12.58 -20.75 -3.46
CA ASP A 256 12.69 -20.45 -4.89
C ASP A 256 11.90 -19.19 -5.25
#